data_7f0fd0d02a89cd224b51a6daca50c21e
#
_entry.id   7f0fd0d02a89cd224b51a6daca50c21e
#
_cell.length_a   1.000
_cell.length_b   1.000
_cell.length_c   1.000
_cell.angle_alpha   90.00
_cell.angle_beta   90.00
_cell.angle_gamma   90.00
#
_symmetry.space_group_name_H-M   'P 1'
#
loop_
_entity.id
_entity.type
_entity.pdbx_description
1 polymer ?
#
loop_
_entity_poly.entity_id
_entity_poly.type
_entity_poly.pdbx_seq_one_letter_code
_entity_poly.pdbx_strand_id
1 'polypeptide(L)'
;MLILGIESSCDETAAAVVKDGREVLSNVINTQIALHKKFGGVVPEVASRRHIETIDAVIDEALEEANVTFDDIDAIAVTYGPGLVGALLVGVSTAKALAFALNKPLVPVHHIKGHIMANFVAHKDLEPPFVCLVASGGHSHIVSVEDYTHLEIMGRTRDDAAGEAFDKIARVLGLGYPGGPLIDKLAKEGNPKAVDFPRVRMDKNSLDFSFSGVKTAVINYLHKLEQNGEEYNKADIAASFSGCGYGRFCVNTR
;
A
#
# COMPACT_ATOMS: atom_id res chain seq x y z
N MET A 1 -22.36 4.56 -15.66
CA MET A 1 -22.55 3.95 -14.32
C MET A 1 -21.67 4.68 -13.33
N LEU A 2 -22.26 5.18 -12.23
CA LEU A 2 -21.55 5.86 -11.15
C LEU A 2 -21.44 4.93 -9.93
N ILE A 3 -20.25 4.77 -9.39
CA ILE A 3 -19.99 3.93 -8.23
C ILE A 3 -19.37 4.78 -7.13
N LEU A 4 -19.96 4.74 -5.93
CA LEU A 4 -19.35 5.27 -4.72
C LEU A 4 -18.47 4.18 -4.10
N GLY A 5 -17.15 4.38 -4.11
CA GLY A 5 -16.16 3.50 -3.49
C GLY A 5 -15.80 3.99 -2.09
N ILE A 6 -15.73 3.08 -1.11
CA ILE A 6 -15.39 3.37 0.29
C ILE A 6 -14.21 2.49 0.70
N GLU A 7 -13.18 3.11 1.28
CA GLU A 7 -11.97 2.44 1.78
C GLU A 7 -11.69 2.87 3.23
N SER A 8 -11.51 1.88 4.11
CA SER A 8 -11.16 2.09 5.51
C SER A 8 -10.28 0.97 6.08
N SER A 9 -9.50 0.30 5.25
CA SER A 9 -8.82 -0.95 5.65
C SER A 9 -7.64 -0.76 6.62
N CYS A 10 -7.06 0.43 6.71
CA CYS A 10 -5.88 0.69 7.56
C CYS A 10 -5.97 2.04 8.27
N ASP A 11 -5.25 3.05 7.81
CA ASP A 11 -5.11 4.37 8.45
C ASP A 11 -5.55 5.54 7.55
N GLU A 12 -6.19 5.26 6.44
CA GLU A 12 -6.90 6.25 5.62
C GLU A 12 -8.40 5.92 5.57
N THR A 13 -9.23 6.96 5.80
CA THR A 13 -10.64 6.93 5.44
C THR A 13 -10.77 7.59 4.09
N ALA A 14 -11.23 6.86 3.08
CA ALA A 14 -11.38 7.43 1.75
C ALA A 14 -12.73 7.10 1.12
N ALA A 15 -13.24 8.03 0.32
CA ALA A 15 -14.38 7.83 -0.55
C ALA A 15 -14.12 8.46 -1.92
N ALA A 16 -14.62 7.82 -2.96
CA ALA A 16 -14.43 8.26 -4.34
C ALA A 16 -15.69 7.97 -5.16
N VAL A 17 -16.03 8.88 -6.08
CA VAL A 17 -17.04 8.62 -7.11
C VAL A 17 -16.33 8.34 -8.43
N VAL A 18 -16.58 7.15 -8.96
CA VAL A 18 -15.95 6.68 -10.20
C VAL A 18 -17.01 6.39 -11.25
N LYS A 19 -16.81 6.96 -12.45
CA LYS A 19 -17.69 6.75 -13.59
C LYS A 19 -17.09 5.73 -14.55
N ASP A 20 -17.90 4.75 -14.92
CA ASP A 20 -17.59 3.72 -15.91
C ASP A 20 -16.26 2.99 -15.66
N GLY A 21 -15.86 2.89 -14.38
CA GLY A 21 -14.67 2.17 -13.92
C GLY A 21 -13.32 2.82 -14.24
N ARG A 22 -13.28 3.99 -14.90
CA ARG A 22 -12.03 4.64 -15.33
C ARG A 22 -11.95 6.14 -15.09
N GLU A 23 -13.07 6.83 -14.99
CA GLU A 23 -13.12 8.27 -14.77
C GLU A 23 -13.39 8.55 -13.29
N VAL A 24 -12.41 9.12 -12.59
CA VAL A 24 -12.55 9.56 -11.20
C VAL A 24 -13.15 10.94 -11.19
N LEU A 25 -14.37 11.06 -10.66
CA LEU A 25 -15.06 12.34 -10.50
C LEU A 25 -14.67 13.03 -9.19
N SER A 26 -14.42 12.24 -8.13
CA SER A 26 -13.90 12.71 -6.84
C SER A 26 -13.05 11.64 -6.17
N ASN A 27 -12.12 12.07 -5.30
CA ASN A 27 -11.32 11.18 -4.49
C ASN A 27 -10.88 11.87 -3.21
N VAL A 28 -11.66 11.72 -2.16
CA VAL A 28 -11.43 12.35 -0.86
C VAL A 28 -10.73 11.37 0.07
N ILE A 29 -9.63 11.82 0.68
CA ILE A 29 -8.82 11.00 1.57
C ILE A 29 -8.56 11.74 2.89
N ASN A 30 -9.01 11.17 3.99
CA ASN A 30 -8.68 11.63 5.34
C ASN A 30 -7.62 10.70 5.94
N THR A 31 -6.36 11.14 5.92
CA THR A 31 -5.22 10.34 6.40
C THR A 31 -5.00 10.53 7.91
N GLN A 32 -4.62 9.44 8.57
CA GLN A 32 -4.28 9.39 9.99
C GLN A 32 -2.76 9.34 10.24
N ILE A 33 -1.92 9.55 9.22
CA ILE A 33 -0.45 9.47 9.32
C ILE A 33 0.07 10.35 10.45
N ALA A 34 -0.40 11.60 10.57
CA ALA A 34 0.03 12.53 11.62
C ALA A 34 -0.30 12.03 13.03
N LEU A 35 -1.42 11.31 13.18
CA LEU A 35 -1.83 10.69 14.43
C LEU A 35 -0.94 9.51 14.78
N HIS A 36 -0.75 8.59 13.84
CA HIS A 36 0.01 7.36 14.04
C HIS A 36 1.53 7.59 14.12
N LYS A 37 2.03 8.68 13.56
CA LYS A 37 3.44 9.09 13.71
C LYS A 37 3.87 9.21 15.17
N LYS A 38 2.97 9.62 16.06
CA LYS A 38 3.23 9.75 17.51
C LYS A 38 3.50 8.40 18.17
N PHE A 39 3.00 7.31 17.60
CA PHE A 39 3.15 5.93 18.09
C PHE A 39 4.25 5.16 17.34
N GLY A 40 4.85 5.75 16.30
CA GLY A 40 5.84 5.10 15.46
C GLY A 40 5.27 4.02 14.53
N GLY A 41 3.96 4.05 14.26
CA GLY A 41 3.25 3.11 13.39
C GLY A 41 1.76 3.06 13.70
N VAL A 42 1.00 2.32 12.89
CA VAL A 42 -0.45 2.23 13.01
C VAL A 42 -0.87 1.49 14.29
N VAL A 43 -1.80 2.09 15.04
CA VAL A 43 -2.46 1.50 16.21
C VAL A 43 -3.89 1.14 15.83
N PRO A 44 -4.26 -0.16 15.72
CA PRO A 44 -5.53 -0.60 15.13
C PRO A 44 -6.78 -0.01 15.79
N GLU A 45 -6.81 0.08 17.11
CA GLU A 45 -7.96 0.62 17.83
C GLU A 45 -8.12 2.12 17.61
N VAL A 46 -7.02 2.86 17.57
CA VAL A 46 -7.02 4.30 17.28
C VAL A 46 -7.51 4.55 15.86
N ALA A 47 -7.03 3.75 14.89
CA ALA A 47 -7.47 3.83 13.51
C ALA A 47 -8.99 3.60 13.39
N SER A 48 -9.51 2.54 14.02
CA SER A 48 -10.93 2.21 13.97
C SER A 48 -11.81 3.33 14.51
N ARG A 49 -11.44 3.94 15.65
CA ARG A 49 -12.17 5.07 16.23
C ARG A 49 -12.18 6.29 15.31
N ARG A 50 -11.02 6.57 14.68
CA ARG A 50 -10.92 7.71 13.77
C ARG A 50 -11.77 7.54 12.51
N HIS A 51 -11.87 6.32 11.98
CA HIS A 51 -12.78 6.04 10.86
C HIS A 51 -14.23 6.38 11.20
N ILE A 52 -14.71 6.00 12.39
CA ILE A 52 -16.09 6.31 12.83
C ILE A 52 -16.34 7.84 12.84
N GLU A 53 -15.33 8.61 13.25
CA GLU A 53 -15.47 10.08 13.35
C GLU A 53 -15.47 10.79 11.99
N THR A 54 -14.93 10.16 10.94
CA THR A 54 -14.64 10.86 9.69
C THR A 54 -15.39 10.32 8.47
N ILE A 55 -15.91 9.09 8.52
CA ILE A 55 -16.42 8.40 7.33
C ILE A 55 -17.59 9.12 6.67
N ASP A 56 -18.52 9.66 7.46
CA ASP A 56 -19.69 10.37 6.92
C ASP A 56 -19.26 11.65 6.19
N ALA A 57 -18.40 12.46 6.82
CA ALA A 57 -17.89 13.68 6.22
C ALA A 57 -17.09 13.42 4.93
N VAL A 58 -16.31 12.34 4.90
CA VAL A 58 -15.53 11.96 3.70
C VAL A 58 -16.44 11.51 2.56
N ILE A 59 -17.54 10.83 2.87
CA ILE A 59 -18.53 10.42 1.85
C ILE A 59 -19.28 11.64 1.31
N ASP A 60 -19.73 12.52 2.19
CA ASP A 60 -20.45 13.74 1.80
C ASP A 60 -19.56 14.63 0.92
N GLU A 61 -18.31 14.86 1.31
CA GLU A 61 -17.33 15.63 0.52
C GLU A 61 -17.07 15.00 -0.85
N ALA A 62 -16.99 13.64 -0.92
CA ALA A 62 -16.79 12.94 -2.19
C ALA A 62 -17.97 13.12 -3.15
N LEU A 63 -19.20 13.12 -2.65
CA LEU A 63 -20.40 13.38 -3.46
C LEU A 63 -20.45 14.85 -3.91
N GLU A 64 -20.13 15.79 -3.00
CA GLU A 64 -20.09 17.21 -3.30
C GLU A 64 -19.05 17.55 -4.37
N GLU A 65 -17.81 17.06 -4.24
CA GLU A 65 -16.74 17.24 -5.24
C GLU A 65 -17.11 16.66 -6.60
N ALA A 66 -17.79 15.51 -6.62
CA ALA A 66 -18.28 14.89 -7.86
C ALA A 66 -19.50 15.62 -8.45
N ASN A 67 -20.10 16.56 -7.71
CA ASN A 67 -21.35 17.25 -8.04
C ASN A 67 -22.50 16.27 -8.35
N VAL A 68 -22.64 15.24 -7.50
CA VAL A 68 -23.70 14.21 -7.56
C VAL A 68 -24.35 14.01 -6.20
N THR A 69 -25.50 13.36 -6.20
CA THR A 69 -26.23 12.96 -4.99
C THR A 69 -26.26 11.44 -4.85
N PHE A 70 -26.73 10.92 -3.73
CA PHE A 70 -26.93 9.48 -3.56
C PHE A 70 -27.90 8.88 -4.59
N ASP A 71 -28.84 9.66 -5.12
CA ASP A 71 -29.79 9.19 -6.14
C ASP A 71 -29.10 8.85 -7.46
N ASP A 72 -28.01 9.56 -7.78
CA ASP A 72 -27.23 9.40 -9.01
C ASP A 72 -26.30 8.17 -8.97
N ILE A 73 -26.03 7.63 -7.76
CA ILE A 73 -25.13 6.49 -7.57
C ILE A 73 -25.83 5.20 -7.97
N ASP A 74 -25.18 4.40 -8.82
CA ASP A 74 -25.72 3.12 -9.30
C ASP A 74 -25.36 1.94 -8.37
N ALA A 75 -24.21 1.98 -7.70
CA ALA A 75 -23.74 0.95 -6.78
C ALA A 75 -22.79 1.51 -5.72
N ILE A 76 -22.71 0.83 -4.57
CA ILE A 76 -21.76 1.14 -3.51
C ILE A 76 -20.72 0.03 -3.45
N ALA A 77 -19.45 0.39 -3.60
CA ALA A 77 -18.32 -0.52 -3.48
C ALA A 77 -17.59 -0.27 -2.15
N VAL A 78 -17.13 -1.33 -1.49
CA VAL A 78 -16.41 -1.19 -0.23
C VAL A 78 -15.32 -2.23 -0.08
N THR A 79 -14.18 -1.84 0.43
CA THR A 79 -13.11 -2.76 0.79
C THR A 79 -13.54 -3.62 1.98
N TYR A 80 -13.58 -4.95 1.77
CA TYR A 80 -13.93 -5.91 2.81
C TYR A 80 -12.72 -6.61 3.44
N GLY A 81 -11.56 -6.49 2.82
CA GLY A 81 -10.33 -7.11 3.28
C GLY A 81 -9.28 -7.25 2.16
N PRO A 82 -8.03 -7.58 2.54
CA PRO A 82 -7.48 -7.60 3.91
C PRO A 82 -7.31 -6.21 4.50
N GLY A 83 -7.15 -6.16 5.84
CA GLY A 83 -6.94 -4.92 6.59
C GLY A 83 -7.17 -5.11 8.09
N LEU A 84 -7.16 -4.01 8.83
CA LEU A 84 -7.45 -3.99 10.25
C LEU A 84 -8.94 -4.26 10.48
N VAL A 85 -9.27 -5.30 11.25
CA VAL A 85 -10.65 -5.78 11.41
C VAL A 85 -11.61 -4.67 11.87
N GLY A 86 -11.23 -3.91 12.90
CA GLY A 86 -12.07 -2.82 13.41
C GLY A 86 -12.27 -1.69 12.39
N ALA A 87 -11.24 -1.34 11.65
CA ALA A 87 -11.29 -0.33 10.58
C ALA A 87 -12.18 -0.79 9.41
N LEU A 88 -11.99 -2.02 8.93
CA LEU A 88 -12.83 -2.63 7.90
C LEU A 88 -14.32 -2.68 8.29
N LEU A 89 -14.61 -3.01 9.57
CA LEU A 89 -15.98 -3.05 10.07
C LEU A 89 -16.69 -1.70 9.96
N VAL A 90 -16.00 -0.58 10.14
CA VAL A 90 -16.58 0.76 9.98
C VAL A 90 -17.04 0.97 8.54
N GLY A 91 -16.14 0.83 7.56
CA GLY A 91 -16.48 1.00 6.14
C GLY A 91 -17.56 0.05 5.65
N VAL A 92 -17.42 -1.26 5.99
CA VAL A 92 -18.39 -2.28 5.57
C VAL A 92 -19.76 -2.04 6.17
N SER A 93 -19.86 -1.62 7.45
CA SER A 93 -21.15 -1.34 8.09
C SER A 93 -21.81 -0.11 7.47
N THR A 94 -21.06 0.95 7.25
CA THR A 94 -21.53 2.17 6.58
C THR A 94 -22.02 1.86 5.15
N ALA A 95 -21.21 1.18 4.36
CA ALA A 95 -21.57 0.81 3.00
C ALA A 95 -22.83 -0.09 2.93
N LYS A 96 -22.97 -1.05 3.87
CA LYS A 96 -24.18 -1.88 3.97
C LYS A 96 -25.42 -1.06 4.32
N ALA A 97 -25.29 -0.13 5.28
CA ALA A 97 -26.39 0.73 5.68
C ALA A 97 -26.86 1.61 4.51
N LEU A 98 -25.90 2.24 3.80
CA LEU A 98 -26.18 3.06 2.62
C LEU A 98 -26.82 2.23 1.49
N ALA A 99 -26.24 1.08 1.14
CA ALA A 99 -26.77 0.20 0.09
C ALA A 99 -28.19 -0.25 0.39
N PHE A 100 -28.47 -0.58 1.66
CA PHE A 100 -29.81 -0.97 2.10
C PHE A 100 -30.80 0.20 2.05
N ALA A 101 -30.43 1.36 2.61
CA ALA A 101 -31.30 2.52 2.67
C ALA A 101 -31.64 3.09 1.28
N LEU A 102 -30.67 3.05 0.36
CA LEU A 102 -30.80 3.56 -1.00
C LEU A 102 -31.31 2.51 -2.00
N ASN A 103 -31.49 1.29 -1.56
CA ASN A 103 -31.83 0.14 -2.43
C ASN A 103 -30.86 -0.01 -3.63
N LYS A 104 -29.56 0.14 -3.38
CA LYS A 104 -28.48 0.03 -4.38
C LYS A 104 -27.67 -1.26 -4.18
N PRO A 105 -27.08 -1.83 -5.23
CA PRO A 105 -26.16 -2.96 -5.10
C PRO A 105 -24.96 -2.64 -4.23
N LEU A 106 -24.54 -3.61 -3.39
CA LEU A 106 -23.30 -3.56 -2.63
C LEU A 106 -22.25 -4.45 -3.29
N VAL A 107 -21.08 -3.89 -3.58
CA VAL A 107 -19.97 -4.59 -4.26
C VAL A 107 -18.79 -4.72 -3.29
N PRO A 108 -18.47 -5.96 -2.84
CA PRO A 108 -17.30 -6.18 -2.01
C PRO A 108 -16.01 -6.12 -2.85
N VAL A 109 -15.03 -5.34 -2.43
CA VAL A 109 -13.74 -5.16 -3.10
C VAL A 109 -12.61 -5.69 -2.24
N HIS A 110 -11.74 -6.50 -2.81
CA HIS A 110 -10.52 -6.94 -2.14
C HIS A 110 -9.47 -5.82 -2.24
N HIS A 111 -8.90 -5.39 -1.10
CA HIS A 111 -7.96 -4.27 -1.01
C HIS A 111 -6.82 -4.32 -2.05
N ILE A 112 -6.16 -5.47 -2.17
CA ILE A 112 -5.06 -5.65 -3.13
C ILE A 112 -5.54 -5.60 -4.58
N LYS A 113 -6.74 -6.11 -4.87
CA LYS A 113 -7.35 -5.94 -6.21
C LYS A 113 -7.62 -4.47 -6.48
N GLY A 114 -8.06 -3.69 -5.50
CA GLY A 114 -8.23 -2.24 -5.61
C GLY A 114 -6.92 -1.54 -6.04
N HIS A 115 -5.80 -1.87 -5.40
CA HIS A 115 -4.48 -1.35 -5.79
C HIS A 115 -4.10 -1.70 -7.24
N ILE A 116 -4.37 -2.93 -7.68
CA ILE A 116 -4.09 -3.35 -9.05
C ILE A 116 -4.99 -2.60 -10.03
N MET A 117 -6.29 -2.50 -9.74
CA MET A 117 -7.27 -1.81 -10.58
C MET A 117 -7.02 -0.29 -10.69
N ALA A 118 -6.36 0.33 -9.72
CA ALA A 118 -5.96 1.74 -9.79
C ALA A 118 -5.06 2.06 -11.00
N ASN A 119 -4.35 1.07 -11.55
CA ASN A 119 -3.60 1.25 -12.78
C ASN A 119 -4.49 1.60 -13.99
N PHE A 120 -5.72 1.09 -14.05
CA PHE A 120 -6.67 1.42 -15.12
C PHE A 120 -7.18 2.86 -15.04
N VAL A 121 -7.14 3.47 -13.87
CA VAL A 121 -7.44 4.89 -13.66
C VAL A 121 -6.27 5.74 -14.10
N ALA A 122 -5.04 5.37 -13.73
CA ALA A 122 -3.83 6.10 -14.07
C ALA A 122 -3.45 5.98 -15.57
N HIS A 123 -3.73 4.82 -16.16
CA HIS A 123 -3.39 4.47 -17.54
C HIS A 123 -4.64 4.04 -18.28
N LYS A 124 -5.33 5.02 -18.90
CA LYS A 124 -6.64 4.79 -19.53
C LYS A 124 -6.60 3.78 -20.70
N ASP A 125 -5.44 3.63 -21.33
CA ASP A 125 -5.22 2.70 -22.46
C ASP A 125 -4.69 1.34 -22.01
N LEU A 126 -4.49 1.13 -20.71
CA LEU A 126 -4.05 -0.15 -20.19
C LEU A 126 -5.16 -1.19 -20.30
N GLU A 127 -4.81 -2.33 -20.90
CA GLU A 127 -5.70 -3.49 -21.00
C GLU A 127 -4.96 -4.78 -20.63
N PRO A 128 -5.67 -5.76 -20.05
CA PRO A 128 -5.08 -7.08 -19.82
C PRO A 128 -4.73 -7.79 -21.16
N PRO A 129 -3.77 -8.73 -21.18
CA PRO A 129 -3.03 -9.20 -20.02
C PRO A 129 -1.78 -8.37 -19.69
N PHE A 130 -1.42 -8.30 -18.39
CA PHE A 130 -0.15 -7.70 -17.94
C PHE A 130 0.30 -8.29 -16.59
N VAL A 131 1.55 -8.02 -16.20
CA VAL A 131 2.07 -8.37 -14.89
C VAL A 131 2.12 -7.12 -14.00
N CYS A 132 1.57 -7.22 -12.80
CA CYS A 132 1.55 -6.15 -11.81
C CYS A 132 2.43 -6.51 -10.62
N LEU A 133 3.31 -5.57 -10.22
CA LEU A 133 4.02 -5.62 -8.97
C LEU A 133 3.25 -4.83 -7.92
N VAL A 134 2.78 -5.49 -6.88
CA VAL A 134 2.21 -4.87 -5.69
C VAL A 134 3.29 -4.78 -4.62
N ALA A 135 3.63 -3.57 -4.19
CA ALA A 135 4.60 -3.33 -3.12
C ALA A 135 4.04 -2.28 -2.16
N SER A 136 3.60 -2.71 -0.99
CA SER A 136 2.99 -1.87 0.05
C SER A 136 3.59 -2.16 1.44
N GLY A 137 3.06 -1.49 2.46
CA GLY A 137 3.47 -1.71 3.85
C GLY A 137 3.25 -3.13 4.34
N GLY A 138 2.13 -3.76 3.95
CA GLY A 138 1.75 -5.10 4.41
C GLY A 138 1.81 -6.20 3.35
N HIS A 139 1.94 -5.85 2.06
CA HIS A 139 1.82 -6.81 0.97
C HIS A 139 2.90 -6.58 -0.09
N SER A 140 3.46 -7.70 -0.58
CA SER A 140 4.40 -7.67 -1.71
C SER A 140 4.16 -8.91 -2.57
N HIS A 141 3.58 -8.68 -3.77
CA HIS A 141 3.17 -9.73 -4.69
C HIS A 141 3.54 -9.40 -6.13
N ILE A 142 3.84 -10.42 -6.91
CA ILE A 142 3.87 -10.36 -8.37
C ILE A 142 2.58 -11.04 -8.84
N VAL A 143 1.76 -10.33 -9.59
CA VAL A 143 0.41 -10.76 -9.98
C VAL A 143 0.29 -10.76 -11.51
N SER A 144 -0.13 -11.88 -12.09
CA SER A 144 -0.62 -11.93 -13.46
C SER A 144 -2.04 -11.41 -13.49
N VAL A 145 -2.31 -10.46 -14.34
CA VAL A 145 -3.66 -9.94 -14.62
C VAL A 145 -4.03 -10.42 -16.01
N GLU A 146 -4.79 -11.51 -16.08
CA GLU A 146 -5.19 -12.13 -17.34
C GLU A 146 -6.37 -11.40 -17.98
N ASP A 147 -7.34 -11.01 -17.15
CA ASP A 147 -8.46 -10.15 -17.49
C ASP A 147 -8.91 -9.32 -16.27
N TYR A 148 -9.99 -8.56 -16.37
CA TYR A 148 -10.50 -7.70 -15.28
C TYR A 148 -10.97 -8.47 -14.03
N THR A 149 -11.16 -9.78 -14.12
CA THR A 149 -11.68 -10.64 -13.04
C THR A 149 -10.66 -11.69 -12.59
N HIS A 150 -9.81 -12.16 -13.49
CA HIS A 150 -8.83 -13.21 -13.25
C HIS A 150 -7.45 -12.62 -12.95
N LEU A 151 -7.07 -12.72 -11.68
CA LEU A 151 -5.79 -12.29 -11.15
C LEU A 151 -5.15 -13.46 -10.43
N GLU A 152 -3.94 -13.83 -10.83
CA GLU A 152 -3.17 -14.93 -10.25
C GLU A 152 -1.89 -14.43 -9.59
N ILE A 153 -1.63 -14.84 -8.35
CA ILE A 153 -0.39 -14.52 -7.66
C ILE A 153 0.70 -15.46 -8.16
N MET A 154 1.62 -14.93 -8.96
CA MET A 154 2.78 -15.66 -9.49
C MET A 154 3.91 -15.80 -8.46
N GLY A 155 4.07 -14.79 -7.60
CA GLY A 155 5.08 -14.76 -6.55
C GLY A 155 4.71 -13.81 -5.43
N ARG A 156 5.21 -14.10 -4.23
CA ARG A 156 4.96 -13.29 -3.03
C ARG A 156 6.15 -13.27 -2.11
N THR A 157 6.17 -12.29 -1.21
CA THR A 157 7.15 -12.34 -0.12
C THR A 157 6.87 -13.54 0.79
N ARG A 158 7.94 -14.17 1.26
CA ARG A 158 7.89 -15.29 2.21
C ARG A 158 8.00 -14.83 3.67
N ASP A 159 8.26 -13.54 3.86
CA ASP A 159 8.46 -12.94 5.18
C ASP A 159 7.98 -11.48 5.19
N ASP A 160 8.83 -10.51 5.55
CA ASP A 160 8.45 -9.10 5.60
C ASP A 160 7.96 -8.61 4.24
N ALA A 161 6.95 -7.74 4.24
CA ALA A 161 6.62 -6.96 3.05
C ALA A 161 7.72 -5.92 2.76
N ALA A 162 7.80 -5.45 1.52
CA ALA A 162 8.78 -4.45 1.10
C ALA A 162 8.69 -3.19 1.98
N GLY A 163 7.49 -2.60 2.11
CA GLY A 163 7.30 -1.40 2.91
C GLY A 163 7.63 -1.60 4.39
N GLU A 164 7.28 -2.76 4.96
CA GLU A 164 7.66 -3.10 6.34
C GLU A 164 9.18 -3.14 6.54
N ALA A 165 9.92 -3.71 5.56
CA ALA A 165 11.37 -3.71 5.60
C ALA A 165 11.93 -2.28 5.52
N PHE A 166 11.37 -1.43 4.65
CA PHE A 166 11.74 -0.02 4.54
C PHE A 166 11.46 0.76 5.83
N ASP A 167 10.30 0.54 6.46
CA ASP A 167 9.94 1.19 7.74
C ASP A 167 10.92 0.80 8.86
N LYS A 168 11.29 -0.48 8.95
CA LYS A 168 12.23 -0.99 9.93
C LYS A 168 13.63 -0.37 9.74
N ILE A 169 14.11 -0.30 8.50
CA ILE A 169 15.42 0.30 8.19
C ILE A 169 15.39 1.83 8.42
N ALA A 170 14.32 2.53 8.05
CA ALA A 170 14.16 3.94 8.32
C ALA A 170 14.23 4.25 9.82
N ARG A 171 13.61 3.40 10.64
CA ARG A 171 13.66 3.53 12.11
C ARG A 171 15.08 3.36 12.63
N VAL A 172 15.83 2.37 12.17
CA VAL A 172 17.22 2.14 12.60
C VAL A 172 18.12 3.29 12.16
N LEU A 173 17.90 3.87 10.98
CA LEU A 173 18.64 5.04 10.50
C LEU A 173 18.20 6.37 11.17
N GLY A 174 17.14 6.34 12.02
CA GLY A 174 16.62 7.52 12.69
C GLY A 174 15.87 8.49 11.78
N LEU A 175 15.27 7.99 10.67
CA LEU A 175 14.57 8.83 9.69
C LEU A 175 13.09 9.08 10.03
N GLY A 176 12.45 8.16 10.77
CA GLY A 176 11.04 8.28 11.15
C GLY A 176 10.09 7.42 10.30
N TYR A 177 8.81 7.82 10.24
CA TYR A 177 7.71 7.08 9.60
C TYR A 177 6.86 8.04 8.73
N PRO A 178 6.34 7.60 7.57
CA PRO A 178 6.57 6.32 6.88
C PRO A 178 7.99 6.22 6.29
N GLY A 179 8.61 5.03 6.40
CA GLY A 179 10.02 4.83 6.06
C GLY A 179 10.31 4.80 4.57
N GLY A 180 9.42 4.23 3.76
CA GLY A 180 9.61 4.09 2.31
C GLY A 180 10.00 5.39 1.62
N PRO A 181 9.16 6.45 1.67
CA PRO A 181 9.47 7.75 1.05
C PRO A 181 10.74 8.41 1.60
N LEU A 182 11.02 8.24 2.89
CA LEU A 182 12.20 8.83 3.53
C LEU A 182 13.50 8.17 3.06
N ILE A 183 13.51 6.83 2.97
CA ILE A 183 14.63 6.07 2.42
C ILE A 183 14.81 6.38 0.93
N ASP A 184 13.74 6.42 0.13
CA ASP A 184 13.83 6.73 -1.29
C ASP A 184 14.44 8.12 -1.53
N LYS A 185 14.01 9.11 -0.76
CA LYS A 185 14.59 10.46 -0.83
C LYS A 185 16.08 10.47 -0.50
N LEU A 186 16.44 9.82 0.61
CA LEU A 186 17.84 9.79 1.08
C LEU A 186 18.74 8.97 0.14
N ALA A 187 18.24 7.89 -0.43
CA ALA A 187 18.96 7.03 -1.36
C ALA A 187 19.43 7.74 -2.63
N LYS A 188 18.72 8.81 -3.05
CA LYS A 188 19.11 9.62 -4.22
C LYS A 188 20.41 10.39 -4.02
N GLU A 189 20.82 10.60 -2.78
CA GLU A 189 22.04 11.31 -2.40
C GLU A 189 23.22 10.35 -2.15
N GLY A 190 22.98 9.02 -2.14
CA GLY A 190 23.96 8.01 -1.78
C GLY A 190 24.48 7.17 -2.94
N ASN A 191 25.53 6.41 -2.66
CA ASN A 191 26.11 5.46 -3.59
C ASN A 191 25.49 4.06 -3.41
N PRO A 192 24.73 3.51 -4.40
CA PRO A 192 24.10 2.20 -4.30
C PRO A 192 25.07 1.01 -4.29
N LYS A 193 26.37 1.25 -4.51
CA LYS A 193 27.43 0.25 -4.48
C LYS A 193 28.36 0.40 -3.27
N ALA A 194 28.04 1.28 -2.32
CA ALA A 194 28.89 1.51 -1.15
C ALA A 194 28.95 0.30 -0.22
N VAL A 195 27.83 -0.45 -0.11
CA VAL A 195 27.74 -1.67 0.69
C VAL A 195 27.10 -2.78 -0.15
N ASP A 196 27.75 -3.94 -0.22
CA ASP A 196 27.20 -5.11 -0.91
C ASP A 196 26.34 -5.94 0.06
N PHE A 197 25.06 -5.58 0.17
CA PHE A 197 24.12 -6.34 0.95
C PHE A 197 23.68 -7.62 0.22
N PRO A 198 23.45 -8.73 0.95
CA PRO A 198 23.12 -10.00 0.34
C PRO A 198 21.80 -9.96 -0.41
N ARG A 199 21.78 -10.50 -1.61
CA ARG A 199 20.59 -10.74 -2.41
C ARG A 199 20.15 -12.17 -2.20
N VAL A 200 19.10 -12.39 -1.37
CA VAL A 200 18.57 -13.75 -1.15
C VAL A 200 17.95 -14.25 -2.45
N ARG A 201 18.46 -15.33 -3.01
CA ARG A 201 17.84 -16.04 -4.12
C ARG A 201 16.96 -17.14 -3.53
N MET A 202 15.69 -17.16 -3.93
CA MET A 202 14.80 -18.29 -3.71
C MET A 202 15.09 -19.39 -4.74
N ASP A 203 14.36 -20.49 -4.67
CA ASP A 203 14.52 -21.60 -5.62
C ASP A 203 14.42 -21.11 -7.06
N LYS A 204 15.19 -21.73 -7.96
CA LYS A 204 15.32 -21.31 -9.37
C LYS A 204 13.98 -21.21 -10.13
N ASN A 205 12.98 -21.95 -9.69
CA ASN A 205 11.66 -22.02 -10.34
C ASN A 205 10.58 -21.23 -9.57
N SER A 206 10.94 -20.48 -8.53
CA SER A 206 10.00 -19.67 -7.74
C SER A 206 10.18 -18.20 -8.06
N LEU A 207 9.06 -17.50 -8.24
CA LEU A 207 8.99 -16.04 -8.30
C LEU A 207 8.84 -15.41 -6.92
N ASP A 208 8.82 -16.21 -5.85
CA ASP A 208 8.78 -15.71 -4.48
C ASP A 208 10.08 -15.01 -4.11
N PHE A 209 9.99 -14.11 -3.16
CA PHE A 209 11.13 -13.32 -2.68
C PHE A 209 11.07 -13.12 -1.14
N SER A 210 12.14 -12.56 -0.56
CA SER A 210 12.29 -12.33 0.87
C SER A 210 12.97 -10.99 1.11
N PHE A 211 12.48 -10.23 2.08
CA PHE A 211 13.09 -8.97 2.54
C PHE A 211 13.77 -9.10 3.90
N SER A 212 13.41 -10.09 4.73
CA SER A 212 13.97 -10.26 6.08
C SER A 212 15.47 -10.47 6.06
N GLY A 213 16.00 -11.18 5.07
CA GLY A 213 17.44 -11.41 4.95
C GLY A 213 18.24 -10.13 4.75
N VAL A 214 17.82 -9.26 3.82
CA VAL A 214 18.51 -7.99 3.58
C VAL A 214 18.31 -7.00 4.74
N LYS A 215 17.11 -6.96 5.33
CA LYS A 215 16.85 -6.16 6.54
C LYS A 215 17.82 -6.53 7.66
N THR A 216 17.96 -7.82 7.96
CA THR A 216 18.85 -8.32 9.01
C THR A 216 20.32 -7.99 8.69
N ALA A 217 20.73 -8.11 7.43
CA ALA A 217 22.09 -7.76 7.02
C ALA A 217 22.39 -6.27 7.24
N VAL A 218 21.46 -5.37 6.91
CA VAL A 218 21.62 -3.92 7.17
C VAL A 218 21.73 -3.64 8.66
N ILE A 219 20.84 -4.20 9.48
CA ILE A 219 20.86 -4.01 10.94
C ILE A 219 22.18 -4.49 11.54
N ASN A 220 22.62 -5.69 11.18
CA ASN A 220 23.88 -6.25 11.67
C ASN A 220 25.10 -5.43 11.21
N TYR A 221 25.07 -4.91 9.98
CA TYR A 221 26.12 -4.03 9.46
C TYR A 221 26.23 -2.75 10.26
N LEU A 222 25.10 -2.08 10.53
CA LEU A 222 25.06 -0.85 11.33
C LEU A 222 25.52 -1.10 12.77
N HIS A 223 25.05 -2.16 13.42
CA HIS A 223 25.52 -2.52 14.77
C HIS A 223 27.03 -2.77 14.82
N LYS A 224 27.61 -3.40 13.80
CA LYS A 224 29.05 -3.63 13.73
C LYS A 224 29.83 -2.31 13.64
N LEU A 225 29.37 -1.36 12.82
CA LEU A 225 30.01 -0.04 12.71
C LEU A 225 29.93 0.73 14.03
N GLU A 226 28.75 0.72 14.68
CA GLU A 226 28.55 1.35 15.99
C GLU A 226 29.48 0.76 17.07
N GLN A 227 29.61 -0.57 17.12
CA GLN A 227 30.51 -1.25 18.06
C GLN A 227 31.98 -0.92 17.83
N ASN A 228 32.37 -0.70 16.57
CA ASN A 228 33.74 -0.34 16.21
C ASN A 228 34.00 1.18 16.36
N GLY A 229 32.99 1.98 16.62
CA GLY A 229 33.11 3.46 16.63
C GLY A 229 33.36 4.05 15.24
N GLU A 230 32.93 3.33 14.18
CA GLU A 230 33.08 3.77 12.80
C GLU A 230 31.89 4.63 12.38
N GLU A 231 32.19 5.77 11.75
CA GLU A 231 31.15 6.61 11.15
C GLU A 231 30.68 6.02 9.81
N TYR A 232 29.41 6.24 9.47
CA TYR A 232 28.82 5.80 8.21
C TYR A 232 27.94 6.87 7.58
N ASN A 233 27.87 6.86 6.25
CA ASN A 233 26.96 7.70 5.49
C ASN A 233 25.60 7.04 5.38
N LYS A 234 24.57 7.62 6.01
CA LYS A 234 23.19 7.10 5.96
C LYS A 234 22.64 7.05 4.54
N ALA A 235 23.02 7.97 3.66
CA ALA A 235 22.58 7.99 2.27
C ALA A 235 23.13 6.79 1.49
N ASP A 236 24.38 6.39 1.73
CA ASP A 236 24.98 5.21 1.11
C ASP A 236 24.30 3.91 1.56
N ILE A 237 23.97 3.82 2.85
CA ILE A 237 23.20 2.68 3.38
C ILE A 237 21.82 2.61 2.73
N ALA A 238 21.10 3.75 2.68
CA ALA A 238 19.78 3.84 2.07
C ALA A 238 19.81 3.46 0.57
N ALA A 239 20.82 3.97 -0.17
CA ALA A 239 21.00 3.69 -1.59
C ALA A 239 21.34 2.21 -1.85
N SER A 240 22.27 1.64 -1.07
CA SER A 240 22.67 0.22 -1.19
C SER A 240 21.52 -0.73 -0.83
N PHE A 241 20.74 -0.39 0.21
CA PHE A 241 19.54 -1.15 0.60
C PHE A 241 18.45 -1.08 -0.49
N SER A 242 18.14 0.12 -0.99
CA SER A 242 17.16 0.30 -2.07
C SER A 242 17.58 -0.44 -3.34
N GLY A 243 18.87 -0.37 -3.73
CA GLY A 243 19.41 -1.10 -4.86
C GLY A 243 19.26 -2.63 -4.73
N CYS A 244 19.34 -3.16 -3.52
CA CYS A 244 19.04 -4.58 -3.25
C CYS A 244 17.54 -4.89 -3.32
N GLY A 245 16.68 -3.99 -2.87
CA GLY A 245 15.22 -4.13 -2.91
C GLY A 245 14.69 -4.13 -4.35
N TYR A 246 14.99 -3.08 -5.10
CA TYR A 246 14.53 -2.95 -6.50
C TYR A 246 15.18 -3.97 -7.44
N GLY A 247 16.45 -4.31 -7.26
CA GLY A 247 17.14 -5.30 -8.09
C GLY A 247 16.55 -6.71 -8.02
N ARG A 248 15.73 -7.02 -7.01
CA ARG A 248 15.02 -8.30 -6.89
C ARG A 248 13.83 -8.40 -7.81
N PHE A 249 13.09 -7.31 -7.97
CA PHE A 249 11.95 -7.28 -8.89
C PHE A 249 12.39 -7.35 -10.35
N CYS A 250 13.57 -6.79 -10.69
CA CYS A 250 14.11 -6.82 -12.05
C CYS A 250 14.76 -8.15 -12.44
N VAL A 251 15.22 -8.97 -11.50
CA VAL A 251 15.96 -10.22 -11.81
C VAL A 251 15.02 -11.41 -12.07
N ASN A 252 13.79 -11.38 -11.55
CA ASN A 252 12.84 -12.48 -11.71
C ASN A 252 11.88 -12.34 -12.90
N THR A 253 11.98 -11.24 -13.68
CA THR A 253 11.12 -10.99 -14.87
C THR A 253 11.78 -11.28 -16.20
N ARG A 254 12.89 -12.06 -16.21
CA ARG A 254 13.56 -12.56 -17.43
C ARG A 254 13.36 -14.04 -17.62
#